data_8f5bb0bf8baa15d01ac96d9db34c5713
#
_entry.id   8f5bb0bf8baa15d01ac96d9db34c5713
#
_cell.length_a   1.000
_cell.length_b   1.000
_cell.length_c   1.000
_cell.angle_alpha   90.00
_cell.angle_beta   90.00
_cell.angle_gamma   90.00
#
_symmetry.space_group_name_H-M   'P 1'
#
loop_
_entity.id
_entity.type
_entity.pdbx_description
1 polymer ?
#
loop_
_entity_poly.entity_id
_entity_poly.type
_entity_poly.pdbx_seq_one_letter_code
_entity_poly.pdbx_strand_id
1 'polypeptide(L)'
;LDIEGRLADITLEQVDAAVGTLTLDDSFQISYVQGRLAINYLEGRHAAGRTDRFIRLQRLTSLRVLVDGSVVEAYANGGEEVFSCRWFPDEKPNLTVETTLHAARSFAYPMQDAMAKMYASAKTPDIKMSGWNEELRLT
;
A
#
# COMPACT_ATOMS: atom_id res chain seq x y z
N LEU A 1 11.98 6.75 0.35
CA LEU A 1 11.63 6.99 1.75
C LEU A 1 11.79 5.70 2.55
N ASP A 2 12.54 5.78 3.62
CA ASP A 2 12.71 4.65 4.52
C ASP A 2 11.78 4.80 5.71
N ILE A 3 11.04 3.73 6.01
CA ILE A 3 10.15 3.70 7.16
C ILE A 3 10.78 2.79 8.19
N GLU A 4 10.86 3.26 9.43
CA GLU A 4 11.42 2.46 10.49
C GLU A 4 10.56 1.23 10.72
N GLY A 5 11.15 0.05 10.72
CA GLY A 5 10.42 -1.20 10.90
C GLY A 5 9.82 -1.72 9.61
N ARG A 6 8.95 -2.69 9.77
CA ARG A 6 8.36 -3.41 8.64
C ARG A 6 6.83 -3.34 8.62
N LEU A 7 6.24 -2.52 9.48
CA LEU A 7 4.80 -2.33 9.52
C LEU A 7 4.52 -0.91 9.08
N ALA A 8 3.69 -0.74 8.09
CA ALA A 8 3.47 0.58 7.51
C ALA A 8 2.06 0.77 6.98
N ASP A 9 1.65 2.03 6.99
CA ASP A 9 0.39 2.46 6.42
C ASP A 9 0.73 3.57 5.43
N ILE A 10 0.50 3.32 4.16
CA ILE A 10 0.87 4.22 3.08
C ILE A 10 -0.39 4.68 2.38
N THR A 11 -0.55 5.98 2.20
CA THR A 11 -1.75 6.53 1.55
C THR A 11 -1.37 7.55 0.49
N LEU A 12 -1.97 7.43 -0.67
CA LEU A 12 -1.88 8.41 -1.74
C LEU A 12 -3.28 8.90 -2.02
N GLU A 13 -3.49 10.21 -1.92
CA GLU A 13 -4.81 10.83 -2.13
C GLU A 13 -4.79 11.77 -3.32
N GLN A 14 -5.92 11.83 -4.01
CA GLN A 14 -6.07 12.63 -5.20
C GLN A 14 -4.98 12.29 -6.21
N VAL A 15 -4.93 11.02 -6.54
CA VAL A 15 -3.98 10.52 -7.53
C VAL A 15 -4.40 11.03 -8.89
N ASP A 16 -3.44 11.56 -9.63
CA ASP A 16 -3.68 12.09 -10.96
C ASP A 16 -2.53 11.58 -11.84
N ALA A 17 -2.64 10.35 -12.26
CA ALA A 17 -1.60 9.73 -13.05
C ALA A 17 -2.20 8.66 -13.95
N ALA A 18 -1.77 8.63 -15.20
CA ALA A 18 -2.13 7.56 -16.10
C ALA A 18 -1.18 6.38 -15.95
N VAL A 19 0.02 6.65 -15.46
CA VAL A 19 1.08 5.64 -15.32
C VAL A 19 1.89 5.95 -14.07
N GLY A 20 2.18 4.92 -13.31
CA GLY A 20 3.07 5.07 -12.16
C GLY A 20 3.13 3.81 -11.33
N THR A 21 3.99 3.84 -10.32
CA THR A 21 4.23 2.68 -9.48
C THR A 21 4.38 3.09 -8.03
N LEU A 22 4.15 2.13 -7.16
CA LEU A 22 4.53 2.20 -5.76
C LEU A 22 5.31 0.93 -5.47
N THR A 23 6.54 1.06 -5.01
CA THR A 23 7.46 -0.07 -4.86
C THR A 23 7.91 -0.20 -3.42
N LEU A 24 7.91 -1.43 -2.93
CA LEU A 24 8.37 -1.77 -1.59
C LEU A 24 9.67 -2.56 -1.71
N ASP A 25 10.72 -2.08 -1.07
CA ASP A 25 12.03 -2.75 -1.02
C ASP A 25 12.58 -3.17 -2.38
N ASP A 26 12.25 -2.45 -3.43
CA ASP A 26 12.69 -2.79 -4.79
C ASP A 26 12.32 -4.23 -5.18
N SER A 27 11.32 -4.82 -4.54
CA SER A 27 10.97 -6.22 -4.81
C SER A 27 9.49 -6.48 -5.01
N PHE A 28 8.61 -5.64 -4.48
CA PHE A 28 7.17 -5.78 -4.65
C PHE A 28 6.63 -4.46 -5.19
N GLN A 29 5.81 -4.52 -6.21
CA GLN A 29 5.39 -3.30 -6.87
C GLN A 29 3.90 -3.32 -7.18
N ILE A 30 3.26 -2.20 -6.91
CA ILE A 30 1.90 -1.95 -7.38
C ILE A 30 2.06 -0.96 -8.51
N SER A 31 1.52 -1.28 -9.69
CA SER A 31 1.65 -0.42 -10.85
C SER A 31 0.29 -0.06 -11.41
N TYR A 32 0.19 1.13 -11.96
CA TYR A 32 -0.99 1.55 -12.68
C TYR A 32 -0.56 2.04 -14.05
N VAL A 33 -1.09 1.40 -15.08
CA VAL A 33 -0.76 1.74 -16.44
C VAL A 33 -2.06 1.80 -17.22
N GLN A 34 -2.53 3.01 -17.49
CA GLN A 34 -3.70 3.25 -18.36
C GLN A 34 -4.82 2.22 -18.21
N GLY A 35 -5.49 2.26 -17.08
CA GLY A 35 -6.64 1.40 -16.87
C GLY A 35 -6.32 0.02 -16.34
N ARG A 36 -5.09 -0.23 -15.92
CA ARG A 36 -4.70 -1.54 -15.39
C ARG A 36 -3.94 -1.36 -14.09
N LEU A 37 -4.50 -1.86 -13.01
CA LEU A 37 -3.85 -1.86 -11.71
C LEU A 37 -3.30 -3.25 -11.45
N ALA A 38 -2.02 -3.36 -11.19
CA ALA A 38 -1.35 -4.65 -11.07
C ALA A 38 -0.50 -4.76 -9.83
N ILE A 39 -0.32 -6.00 -9.37
CA ILE A 39 0.70 -6.31 -8.39
C ILE A 39 1.75 -7.15 -9.08
N ASN A 40 3.01 -6.79 -8.87
CA ASN A 40 4.11 -7.43 -9.54
C ASN A 40 5.18 -7.82 -8.54
N TYR A 41 5.66 -9.05 -8.65
CA TYR A 41 6.80 -9.50 -7.86
C TYR A 41 8.03 -9.29 -8.74
N LEU A 42 8.86 -8.34 -8.36
CA LEU A 42 10.03 -7.99 -9.18
C LEU A 42 11.12 -9.06 -9.11
N GLU A 43 11.12 -9.84 -8.03
CA GLU A 43 12.03 -10.98 -7.91
C GLU A 43 11.22 -12.19 -7.50
N GLY A 44 11.33 -13.25 -8.28
CA GLY A 44 10.54 -14.46 -8.05
C GLY A 44 10.75 -15.11 -6.69
N ARG A 45 11.95 -14.97 -6.14
CA ARG A 45 12.24 -15.55 -4.83
C ARG A 45 11.42 -14.94 -3.70
N HIS A 46 10.87 -13.75 -3.92
CA HIS A 46 10.05 -13.09 -2.92
C HIS A 46 8.56 -13.40 -3.08
N ALA A 47 8.21 -14.16 -4.11
CA ALA A 47 6.81 -14.45 -4.42
C ALA A 47 6.31 -15.76 -3.81
N ALA A 48 7.20 -16.64 -3.42
CA ALA A 48 6.85 -17.97 -2.90
C ALA A 48 5.86 -18.69 -3.82
N GLY A 49 6.17 -18.67 -5.12
CA GLY A 49 5.34 -19.36 -6.10
C GLY A 49 4.14 -18.58 -6.60
N ARG A 50 3.91 -17.39 -6.08
CA ARG A 50 2.79 -16.57 -6.52
C ARG A 50 3.14 -15.84 -7.80
N THR A 51 2.12 -15.45 -8.56
CA THR A 51 2.33 -14.76 -9.82
C THR A 51 1.75 -13.36 -9.76
N ASP A 52 2.15 -12.56 -10.72
CA ASP A 52 1.62 -11.21 -10.87
C ASP A 52 0.11 -11.30 -11.17
N ARG A 53 -0.62 -10.27 -10.73
CA ARG A 53 -2.05 -10.20 -10.96
C ARG A 53 -2.41 -8.78 -11.36
N PHE A 54 -3.49 -8.62 -12.08
CA PHE A 54 -3.97 -7.29 -12.40
C PHE A 54 -5.49 -7.27 -12.50
N ILE A 55 -6.04 -6.07 -12.39
CA ILE A 55 -7.45 -5.82 -12.62
C ILE A 55 -7.56 -4.59 -13.52
N ARG A 56 -8.70 -4.46 -14.16
CA ARG A 56 -8.97 -3.27 -14.94
C ARG A 56 -9.58 -2.24 -14.01
N LEU A 57 -9.03 -1.04 -14.03
CA LEU A 57 -9.50 0.04 -13.20
C LEU A 57 -9.36 1.31 -14.00
N GLN A 58 -10.48 1.85 -14.46
CA GLN A 58 -10.48 2.97 -15.38
C GLN A 58 -9.72 4.18 -14.86
N ARG A 59 -9.88 4.47 -13.59
CA ARG A 59 -9.17 5.58 -12.96
C ARG A 59 -8.67 5.15 -11.59
N LEU A 60 -7.45 5.57 -11.27
CA LEU A 60 -6.92 5.39 -9.92
C LEU A 60 -6.97 6.76 -9.26
N THR A 61 -7.80 6.92 -8.25
CA THR A 61 -7.98 8.20 -7.57
C THR A 61 -7.36 8.19 -6.18
N SER A 62 -7.22 7.03 -5.58
CA SER A 62 -6.55 6.92 -4.29
C SER A 62 -6.00 5.52 -4.12
N LEU A 63 -4.96 5.39 -3.30
CA LEU A 63 -4.36 4.10 -3.03
C LEU A 63 -3.91 4.09 -1.59
N ARG A 64 -4.30 3.06 -0.86
CA ARG A 64 -3.83 2.85 0.50
C ARG A 64 -3.25 1.47 0.59
N VAL A 65 -2.06 1.38 1.15
CA VAL A 65 -1.35 0.11 1.24
C VAL A 65 -0.94 -0.13 2.68
N LEU A 66 -1.36 -1.26 3.21
CA LEU A 66 -1.00 -1.66 4.56
C LEU A 66 -0.01 -2.80 4.44
N VAL A 67 1.12 -2.66 5.12
CA VAL A 67 2.17 -3.66 5.11
C VAL A 67 2.35 -4.18 6.53
N ASP A 68 2.22 -5.48 6.70
CA ASP A 68 2.40 -6.11 8.00
C ASP A 68 3.24 -7.35 7.78
N GLY A 69 4.56 -7.19 7.87
CA GLY A 69 5.49 -8.28 7.62
C GLY A 69 5.38 -8.77 6.19
N SER A 70 4.84 -9.96 6.02
CA SER A 70 4.69 -10.56 4.69
C SER A 70 3.30 -10.35 4.11
N VAL A 71 2.42 -9.62 4.81
CA VAL A 71 1.07 -9.37 4.32
C VAL A 71 1.00 -7.95 3.74
N VAL A 72 0.50 -7.83 2.53
CA VAL A 72 0.30 -6.53 1.90
C VAL A 72 -1.16 -6.46 1.47
N GLU A 73 -1.85 -5.41 1.90
CA GLU A 73 -3.21 -5.16 1.47
C GLU A 73 -3.26 -3.81 0.78
N ALA A 74 -3.80 -3.78 -0.42
CA ALA A 74 -3.88 -2.56 -1.19
C ALA A 74 -5.34 -2.25 -1.49
N TYR A 75 -5.76 -1.04 -1.18
CA TYR A 75 -7.12 -0.57 -1.37
C TYR A 75 -7.09 0.57 -2.38
N ALA A 76 -7.77 0.38 -3.50
CA ALA A 76 -7.82 1.39 -4.54
C ALA A 76 -9.16 2.09 -4.50
N ASN A 77 -9.14 3.42 -4.67
CA ASN A 77 -10.35 4.24 -4.78
C ASN A 77 -11.30 4.05 -3.61
N GLY A 78 -10.75 4.12 -2.40
CA GLY A 78 -11.57 4.01 -1.21
C GLY A 78 -12.09 2.61 -0.93
N GLY A 79 -11.47 1.60 -1.52
CA GLY A 79 -11.88 0.23 -1.31
C GLY A 79 -12.73 -0.34 -2.43
N GLU A 80 -12.86 0.39 -3.54
CA GLU A 80 -13.57 -0.10 -4.70
C GLU A 80 -12.95 -1.41 -5.17
N GLU A 81 -11.62 -1.47 -5.14
CA GLU A 81 -10.88 -2.69 -5.45
C GLU A 81 -9.87 -2.94 -4.34
N VAL A 82 -9.70 -4.19 -3.99
CA VAL A 82 -8.79 -4.58 -2.92
C VAL A 82 -7.93 -5.75 -3.37
N PHE A 83 -6.61 -5.63 -3.15
CA PHE A 83 -5.72 -6.76 -3.29
C PHE A 83 -5.26 -7.17 -1.91
N SER A 84 -5.23 -8.49 -1.67
CA SER A 84 -4.65 -9.05 -0.46
C SER A 84 -3.58 -10.00 -0.91
N CYS A 85 -2.35 -9.76 -0.53
CA CYS A 85 -1.22 -10.55 -1.04
C CYS A 85 -0.22 -10.90 0.03
N ARG A 86 0.58 -11.91 -0.26
CA ARG A 86 1.71 -12.28 0.56
C ARG A 86 2.98 -11.97 -0.23
N TRP A 87 3.98 -11.47 0.46
CA TRP A 87 5.25 -11.07 -0.12
C TRP A 87 6.33 -11.33 0.90
N PHE A 88 7.40 -11.96 0.48
CA PHE A 88 8.45 -12.41 1.39
C PHE A 88 9.78 -11.74 1.05
N PRO A 89 9.95 -10.50 1.49
CA PRO A 89 11.17 -9.75 1.16
C PRO A 89 12.37 -10.28 1.92
N ASP A 90 13.55 -9.81 1.53
CA ASP A 90 14.75 -10.09 2.28
C ASP A 90 14.60 -9.46 3.66
N GLU A 91 15.25 -10.06 4.64
CA GLU A 91 15.18 -9.57 6.00
C GLU A 91 15.96 -8.27 6.12
N LYS A 92 15.26 -7.21 6.45
CA LYS A 92 15.82 -5.87 6.63
C LYS A 92 15.12 -5.18 7.76
N PRO A 93 15.81 -4.28 8.47
CA PRO A 93 15.19 -3.59 9.60
C PRO A 93 14.14 -2.57 9.17
N ASN A 94 14.32 -1.95 8.01
CA ASN A 94 13.42 -0.89 7.57
C ASN A 94 12.79 -1.21 6.24
N LEU A 95 11.59 -0.66 6.04
CA LEU A 95 10.87 -0.79 4.79
C LEU A 95 11.20 0.41 3.91
N THR A 96 11.56 0.18 2.67
CA THR A 96 11.79 1.25 1.71
C THR A 96 10.55 1.37 0.82
N VAL A 97 10.03 2.59 0.71
CA VAL A 97 8.86 2.87 -0.10
C VAL A 97 9.22 3.94 -1.13
N GLU A 98 8.92 3.66 -2.38
CA GLU A 98 9.13 4.63 -3.45
C GLU A 98 7.91 4.66 -4.33
N THR A 99 7.53 5.84 -4.81
CA THR A 99 6.39 5.96 -5.71
C THR A 99 6.67 6.97 -6.81
N THR A 100 6.18 6.66 -8.00
CA THR A 100 6.18 7.59 -9.10
C THR A 100 4.76 8.03 -9.43
N LEU A 101 3.77 7.57 -8.65
CA LEU A 101 2.39 7.98 -8.85
C LEU A 101 2.24 9.42 -8.37
N HIS A 102 1.71 10.27 -9.23
CA HIS A 102 1.47 11.66 -8.88
C HIS A 102 0.20 11.76 -8.05
N ALA A 103 0.30 12.33 -6.86
CA ALA A 103 -0.83 12.47 -5.95
C ALA A 103 -0.73 13.81 -5.26
N ALA A 104 -1.88 14.42 -4.94
CA ALA A 104 -1.89 15.70 -4.25
C ALA A 104 -1.37 15.53 -2.82
N ARG A 105 -1.61 14.39 -2.20
CA ARG A 105 -1.13 14.11 -0.85
C ARG A 105 -0.65 12.68 -0.74
N SER A 106 0.46 12.50 -0.04
CA SER A 106 1.06 11.18 0.19
C SER A 106 1.48 11.09 1.65
N PHE A 107 1.15 9.99 2.28
CA PHE A 107 1.49 9.76 3.68
C PHE A 107 2.04 8.36 3.83
N ALA A 108 3.06 8.21 4.64
CA ALA A 108 3.59 6.88 4.95
C ALA A 108 4.00 6.87 6.42
N TYR A 109 3.41 5.98 7.18
CA TYR A 109 3.61 5.92 8.62
C TYR A 109 4.16 4.56 9.04
N PRO A 110 5.20 4.55 9.87
CA PRO A 110 5.62 3.31 10.51
C PRO A 110 4.59 3.00 11.58
N MET A 111 4.05 1.80 11.58
CA MET A 111 3.05 1.43 12.57
C MET A 111 3.45 0.13 13.22
N GLN A 112 3.44 0.12 14.55
CA GLN A 112 3.82 -1.02 15.34
C GLN A 112 2.76 -2.07 15.28
N ASP A 113 1.90 -2.20 14.60
CA ASP A 113 0.86 -3.21 14.46
C ASP A 113 -0.26 -2.62 13.61
N ALA A 114 0.05 -2.43 12.36
CA ALA A 114 -0.89 -1.78 11.44
C ALA A 114 -2.21 -2.52 11.36
N MET A 115 -2.16 -3.84 11.32
CA MET A 115 -3.38 -4.61 11.15
C MET A 115 -4.24 -4.57 12.40
N ALA A 116 -3.64 -4.60 13.57
CA ALA A 116 -4.40 -4.50 14.80
C ALA A 116 -5.08 -3.14 14.91
N LYS A 117 -4.41 -2.10 14.43
CA LYS A 117 -5.01 -0.77 14.44
C LYS A 117 -6.19 -0.71 13.48
N MET A 118 -6.13 -1.43 12.41
CA MET A 118 -7.26 -1.52 11.49
C MET A 118 -8.45 -2.15 12.18
N TYR A 119 -8.24 -3.23 12.89
CA TYR A 119 -9.31 -3.89 13.59
C TYR A 119 -9.89 -3.02 14.69
N ALA A 120 -9.04 -2.30 15.38
CA ALA A 120 -9.51 -1.40 16.41
C ALA A 120 -10.38 -0.29 15.82
N SER A 121 -9.97 0.23 14.67
CA SER A 121 -10.75 1.25 13.99
C SER A 121 -12.10 0.73 13.54
N ALA A 122 -12.16 -0.53 13.17
CA ALA A 122 -13.41 -1.13 12.74
C ALA A 122 -14.41 -1.24 13.89
N LYS A 123 -13.92 -1.34 15.12
CA LYS A 123 -14.80 -1.42 16.26
C LYS A 123 -15.35 -0.06 16.66
N THR A 124 -14.69 0.99 16.23
CA THR A 124 -15.14 2.33 16.52
C THR A 124 -15.19 3.06 15.19
N PRO A 125 -16.21 2.79 14.43
CA PRO A 125 -16.31 3.22 13.06
C PRO A 125 -16.09 4.69 12.77
N ASP A 126 -16.38 5.54 13.66
CA ASP A 126 -16.20 6.95 13.38
C ASP A 126 -14.77 7.39 13.39
N ILE A 127 -13.90 6.58 13.81
CA ILE A 127 -12.54 6.96 13.94
C ILE A 127 -11.94 6.82 12.62
N LYS A 128 -12.63 6.01 11.96
CA LYS A 128 -12.23 5.67 10.89
C LYS A 128 -11.55 6.44 10.03
N MET A 129 -11.67 6.24 8.97
CA MET A 129 -10.82 6.62 7.91
C MET A 129 -10.52 8.08 7.81
N SER A 130 -11.52 8.91 7.89
CA SER A 130 -11.29 10.33 7.77
C SER A 130 -10.44 10.86 8.89
N GLY A 131 -10.83 10.56 10.09
CA GLY A 131 -10.07 10.97 11.22
C GLY A 131 -8.69 10.40 11.13
N TRP A 132 -8.60 9.27 10.56
CA TRP A 132 -7.38 8.58 10.42
C TRP A 132 -6.38 9.33 9.56
N ASN A 133 -6.84 9.93 8.52
CA ASN A 133 -5.95 10.68 7.70
C ASN A 133 -5.40 11.90 8.41
N GLU A 134 -6.10 12.41 9.39
CA GLU A 134 -5.66 13.56 10.11
C GLU A 134 -4.81 13.12 11.22
N GLU A 135 -5.35 12.30 12.07
CA GLU A 135 -4.68 11.80 13.19
C GLU A 135 -3.51 10.99 12.89
N LEU A 136 -3.64 10.04 12.06
CA LEU A 136 -2.59 9.14 11.79
C LEU A 136 -1.44 9.70 11.07
N ARG A 137 -1.62 10.80 10.46
CA ARG A 137 -0.47 11.37 9.91
C ARG A 137 0.41 11.84 10.99
N LEU A 138 -0.09 11.82 12.17
CA LEU A 138 0.65 12.20 13.30
C LEU A 138 1.15 11.00 14.04
N THR A 139 0.67 9.89 13.75
CA THR A 139 1.14 8.72 14.47
C THR A 139 2.16 7.97 13.64
#